data_d8679056d4f06d011085a0086e9daba5
#
_entry.id   d8679056d4f06d011085a0086e9daba5
#
_cell.length_a   1.000
_cell.length_b   1.000
_cell.length_c   1.000
_cell.angle_alpha   90.00
_cell.angle_beta   90.00
_cell.angle_gamma   90.00
#
_symmetry.space_group_name_H-M   'P 1'
#
loop_
_entity.id
_entity.type
_entity.pdbx_description
1 polymer ?
#
loop_
_entity_poly.entity_id
_entity_poly.type
_entity_poly.pdbx_seq_one_letter_code
_entity_poly.pdbx_strand_id
1 'polypeptide(L)'
;MKQIYTAQKNEITEYHIYSNIARLVKEQKNKKVILDIANEELRHAKFWQTITKKDIKPDRWQIFKFTLIARFLGFTFAIKLMEKGEEQAQVNYMEIAEYIPEAEQIAEEEEKHENELINLLDEERLNYMGSIVLGLNDALVELTGSLAGLSFALQKTRLIAAVGIITGIAASLSMGASEYLSTKAEGNTEKALKSSLYTGAAYIITVLLLVLPYFIFDNYFFALMTTLIVGVLIIFLFNYYVSIAKDLPFRKRFLEMTFLSLGIAALSFVIGIVIRVTLGADI
;
A
#
# COMPACT_ATOMS: atom_id res chain seq x y z
N MET A 1 35.36 -12.11 0.86
CA MET A 1 35.58 -10.91 0.01
C MET A 1 34.33 -10.47 -0.78
N LYS A 2 33.64 -11.35 -1.54
CA LYS A 2 32.42 -10.95 -2.30
C LYS A 2 31.33 -10.40 -1.39
N GLN A 3 31.06 -11.06 -0.27
CA GLN A 3 30.09 -10.60 0.74
C GLN A 3 30.44 -9.23 1.31
N ILE A 4 31.70 -8.95 1.60
CA ILE A 4 32.16 -7.66 2.13
C ILE A 4 31.96 -6.52 1.11
N TYR A 5 32.19 -6.80 -0.20
CA TYR A 5 31.88 -5.82 -1.25
C TYR A 5 30.37 -5.54 -1.34
N THR A 6 29.54 -6.57 -1.15
CA THR A 6 28.06 -6.43 -1.13
C THR A 6 27.65 -5.62 0.09
N ALA A 7 28.15 -5.94 1.29
CA ALA A 7 27.92 -5.18 2.51
C ALA A 7 28.25 -3.69 2.29
N GLN A 8 29.48 -3.36 1.91
CA GLN A 8 29.88 -1.98 1.67
C GLN A 8 28.98 -1.27 0.66
N LYS A 9 28.53 -1.97 -0.41
CA LYS A 9 27.63 -1.38 -1.41
C LYS A 9 26.24 -1.12 -0.84
N ASN A 10 25.73 -2.02 -0.02
CA ASN A 10 24.43 -1.87 0.63
C ASN A 10 24.45 -0.66 1.56
N GLU A 11 25.35 -0.64 2.53
CA GLU A 11 25.48 0.44 3.52
C GLU A 11 25.58 1.84 2.88
N ILE A 12 26.45 2.01 1.87
CA ILE A 12 26.55 3.31 1.20
C ILE A 12 25.29 3.66 0.40
N THR A 13 24.55 2.65 -0.09
CA THR A 13 23.28 2.85 -0.78
C THR A 13 22.20 3.27 0.20
N GLU A 14 22.10 2.61 1.32
CA GLU A 14 21.16 2.86 2.43
C GLU A 14 21.39 4.24 3.05
N TYR A 15 22.64 4.62 3.31
CA TYR A 15 22.96 5.99 3.68
C TYR A 15 22.30 7.04 2.78
N HIS A 16 22.39 6.84 1.47
CA HIS A 16 21.79 7.77 0.52
C HIS A 16 20.26 7.70 0.50
N ILE A 17 19.67 6.51 0.66
CA ILE A 17 18.23 6.33 0.73
C ILE A 17 17.68 7.02 1.97
N TYR A 18 18.19 6.72 3.16
CA TYR A 18 17.76 7.32 4.43
C TYR A 18 17.96 8.84 4.44
N SER A 19 19.10 9.33 3.93
CA SER A 19 19.35 10.78 3.79
C SER A 19 18.31 11.46 2.89
N ASN A 20 17.89 10.83 1.81
CA ASN A 20 16.87 11.37 0.91
C ASN A 20 15.49 11.30 1.55
N ILE A 21 15.15 10.20 2.22
CA ILE A 21 13.88 10.04 2.94
C ILE A 21 13.76 11.09 4.05
N ALA A 22 14.81 11.32 4.82
CA ALA A 22 14.82 12.33 5.89
C ALA A 22 14.49 13.75 5.39
N ARG A 23 14.82 14.07 4.13
CA ARG A 23 14.44 15.36 3.51
C ARG A 23 12.94 15.47 3.22
N LEU A 24 12.25 14.34 3.07
CA LEU A 24 10.81 14.29 2.81
C LEU A 24 9.99 14.34 4.11
N VAL A 25 10.59 13.96 5.24
CA VAL A 25 9.93 13.88 6.55
C VAL A 25 9.85 15.27 7.17
N LYS A 26 8.62 15.67 7.53
CA LYS A 26 8.34 16.99 8.14
C LYS A 26 8.51 16.98 9.67
N GLU A 27 8.17 15.88 10.30
CA GLU A 27 8.24 15.74 11.74
C GLU A 27 9.70 15.62 12.19
N GLN A 28 10.12 16.53 13.08
CA GLN A 28 11.53 16.65 13.50
C GLN A 28 12.02 15.42 14.25
N LYS A 29 11.15 14.74 15.01
CA LYS A 29 11.49 13.53 15.74
C LYS A 29 11.85 12.40 14.78
N ASN A 30 10.96 12.07 13.85
CA ASN A 30 11.18 11.02 12.84
C ASN A 30 12.37 11.35 11.93
N LYS A 31 12.48 12.64 11.52
CA LYS A 31 13.60 13.10 10.71
C LYS A 31 14.94 12.88 11.39
N LYS A 32 15.02 13.18 12.69
CA LYS A 32 16.27 13.02 13.46
C LYS A 32 16.68 11.55 13.49
N VAL A 33 15.76 10.64 13.82
CA VAL A 33 16.05 9.21 13.89
C VAL A 33 16.54 8.67 12.54
N ILE A 34 15.83 9.00 11.44
CA ILE A 34 16.25 8.55 10.10
C ILE A 34 17.63 9.11 9.73
N LEU A 35 17.97 10.32 10.17
CA LEU A 35 19.31 10.88 9.93
C LEU A 35 20.37 10.23 10.81
N ASP A 36 20.04 9.86 12.04
CA ASP A 36 20.97 9.18 12.95
C ASP A 36 21.31 7.80 12.36
N ILE A 37 20.30 7.02 11.92
CA ILE A 37 20.51 5.76 11.20
C ILE A 37 21.35 5.97 9.92
N ALA A 38 21.00 6.95 9.08
CA ALA A 38 21.80 7.24 7.87
C ALA A 38 23.29 7.49 8.21
N ASN A 39 23.61 8.17 9.31
CA ASN A 39 24.99 8.40 9.70
C ASN A 39 25.69 7.12 10.19
N GLU A 40 24.93 6.19 10.78
CA GLU A 40 25.44 4.89 11.18
C GLU A 40 25.74 4.03 9.96
N GLU A 41 24.87 3.99 8.94
CA GLU A 41 25.15 3.31 7.64
C GLU A 41 26.42 3.87 6.96
N LEU A 42 26.60 5.20 7.02
CA LEU A 42 27.82 5.80 6.48
C LEU A 42 29.07 5.36 7.26
N ARG A 43 28.95 5.13 8.56
CA ARG A 43 30.03 4.62 9.41
C ARG A 43 30.37 3.17 9.05
N HIS A 44 29.35 2.31 8.87
CA HIS A 44 29.48 0.93 8.44
C HIS A 44 30.14 0.85 7.04
N ALA A 45 29.66 1.64 6.09
CA ALA A 45 30.26 1.72 4.76
C ALA A 45 31.76 2.08 4.80
N LYS A 46 32.14 3.05 5.65
CA LYS A 46 33.54 3.46 5.84
C LYS A 46 34.34 2.34 6.50
N PHE A 47 33.79 1.64 7.48
CA PHE A 47 34.44 0.47 8.09
C PHE A 47 34.77 -0.58 7.03
N TRP A 48 33.78 -0.98 6.22
CA TRP A 48 33.99 -1.94 5.12
C TRP A 48 35.00 -1.44 4.09
N GLN A 49 35.03 -0.12 3.83
CA GLN A 49 36.02 0.50 2.95
C GLN A 49 37.46 0.32 3.46
N THR A 50 37.68 0.33 4.79
CA THR A 50 39.02 0.07 5.34
C THR A 50 39.53 -1.33 5.02
N ILE A 51 38.62 -2.30 4.88
CA ILE A 51 38.93 -3.71 4.59
C ILE A 51 39.07 -3.93 3.08
N THR A 52 38.11 -3.43 2.30
CA THR A 52 38.08 -3.64 0.84
C THR A 52 39.14 -2.82 0.10
N LYS A 53 39.58 -1.71 0.71
CA LYS A 53 40.50 -0.72 0.11
C LYS A 53 39.94 -0.11 -1.21
N LYS A 54 38.63 -0.17 -1.41
CA LYS A 54 37.95 0.34 -2.63
C LYS A 54 36.87 1.33 -2.32
N ASP A 55 36.73 2.33 -3.19
CA ASP A 55 35.59 3.25 -3.20
C ASP A 55 34.49 2.62 -4.04
N ILE A 56 33.47 2.07 -3.37
CA ILE A 56 32.32 1.39 -4.02
C ILE A 56 31.20 2.42 -4.20
N LYS A 57 30.72 2.55 -5.42
CA LYS A 57 29.61 3.46 -5.72
C LYS A 57 28.27 2.87 -5.28
N PRO A 58 27.38 3.70 -4.71
CA PRO A 58 26.05 3.29 -4.32
C PRO A 58 25.20 2.89 -5.53
N ASP A 59 24.16 2.11 -5.29
CA ASP A 59 23.18 1.71 -6.29
C ASP A 59 22.19 2.84 -6.56
N ARG A 60 22.43 3.59 -7.62
CA ARG A 60 21.60 4.75 -8.00
C ARG A 60 20.15 4.39 -8.33
N TRP A 61 19.92 3.17 -8.83
CA TRP A 61 18.56 2.71 -9.13
C TRP A 61 17.76 2.46 -7.85
N GLN A 62 18.35 1.80 -6.86
CA GLN A 62 17.72 1.59 -5.56
C GLN A 62 17.44 2.94 -4.87
N ILE A 63 18.41 3.85 -4.85
CA ILE A 63 18.22 5.19 -4.27
C ILE A 63 17.02 5.89 -4.93
N PHE A 64 16.96 5.93 -6.26
CA PHE A 64 15.84 6.54 -6.98
C PHE A 64 14.51 5.85 -6.66
N LYS A 65 14.47 4.52 -6.73
CA LYS A 65 13.28 3.69 -6.46
C LYS A 65 12.71 3.95 -5.07
N PHE A 66 13.52 3.84 -4.02
CA PHE A 66 13.05 3.98 -2.65
C PHE A 66 12.73 5.44 -2.29
N THR A 67 13.46 6.41 -2.83
CA THR A 67 13.11 7.84 -2.68
C THR A 67 11.75 8.14 -3.34
N LEU A 68 11.47 7.57 -4.51
CA LEU A 68 10.19 7.73 -5.20
C LEU A 68 9.05 7.08 -4.41
N ILE A 69 9.26 5.86 -3.93
CA ILE A 69 8.31 5.12 -3.08
C ILE A 69 7.99 5.93 -1.82
N ALA A 70 9.01 6.44 -1.12
CA ALA A 70 8.82 7.26 0.07
C ALA A 70 8.00 8.53 -0.21
N ARG A 71 8.21 9.15 -1.36
CA ARG A 71 7.48 10.37 -1.75
C ARG A 71 5.99 10.12 -2.01
N PHE A 72 5.63 9.02 -2.65
CA PHE A 72 4.25 8.73 -3.09
C PHE A 72 3.49 7.83 -2.10
N LEU A 73 4.14 6.78 -1.58
CA LEU A 73 3.50 5.79 -0.72
C LEU A 73 3.79 6.00 0.78
N GLY A 74 4.67 6.94 1.12
CA GLY A 74 5.05 7.24 2.48
C GLY A 74 6.41 6.66 2.87
N PHE A 75 7.06 7.33 3.82
CA PHE A 75 8.41 6.95 4.24
C PHE A 75 8.42 5.63 5.03
N THR A 76 7.41 5.38 5.85
CA THR A 76 7.28 4.13 6.61
C THR A 76 7.19 2.92 5.68
N PHE A 77 6.37 3.01 4.62
CA PHE A 77 6.25 1.93 3.65
C PHE A 77 7.57 1.69 2.90
N ALA A 78 8.26 2.78 2.49
CA ALA A 78 9.52 2.67 1.77
C ALA A 78 10.61 1.99 2.61
N ILE A 79 10.74 2.38 3.88
CA ILE A 79 11.71 1.83 4.82
C ILE A 79 11.39 0.34 5.07
N LYS A 80 10.17 0.01 5.48
CA LYS A 80 9.79 -1.40 5.72
C LYS A 80 9.90 -2.29 4.49
N LEU A 81 9.67 -1.75 3.30
CA LEU A 81 9.87 -2.49 2.05
C LEU A 81 11.37 -2.75 1.79
N MET A 82 12.24 -1.83 2.16
CA MET A 82 13.68 -1.96 2.06
C MET A 82 14.18 -3.03 3.03
N GLU A 83 13.85 -2.92 4.31
CA GLU A 83 14.20 -3.90 5.35
C GLU A 83 13.79 -5.34 4.96
N LYS A 84 12.53 -5.54 4.53
CA LYS A 84 12.08 -6.87 4.05
C LYS A 84 12.85 -7.40 2.84
N GLY A 85 13.38 -6.50 2.01
CA GLY A 85 14.24 -6.87 0.89
C GLY A 85 15.61 -7.34 1.36
N GLU A 86 16.12 -6.78 2.44
CA GLU A 86 17.41 -7.09 3.04
C GLU A 86 17.38 -8.40 3.81
N GLU A 87 16.33 -8.69 4.58
CA GLU A 87 16.12 -10.00 5.22
C GLU A 87 16.22 -11.16 4.22
N GLN A 88 15.77 -10.96 2.98
CA GLN A 88 15.84 -11.97 1.92
C GLN A 88 17.19 -12.03 1.21
N ALA A 89 17.97 -10.97 1.25
CA ALA A 89 19.25 -10.81 0.54
C ALA A 89 20.46 -10.87 1.48
N GLN A 90 20.27 -11.22 2.74
CA GLN A 90 21.22 -11.04 3.85
C GLN A 90 22.67 -11.32 3.46
N VAL A 91 23.47 -10.27 3.63
CA VAL A 91 24.87 -10.43 3.99
C VAL A 91 24.86 -11.08 5.38
N ASN A 92 25.34 -12.32 5.46
CA ASN A 92 25.42 -13.01 6.74
C ASN A 92 26.57 -12.40 7.56
N TYR A 93 26.28 -11.35 8.30
CA TYR A 93 27.28 -10.69 9.14
C TYR A 93 27.89 -11.63 10.17
N MET A 94 27.13 -12.62 10.66
CA MET A 94 27.63 -13.64 11.58
C MET A 94 28.69 -14.55 10.93
N GLU A 95 28.50 -14.89 9.64
CA GLU A 95 29.53 -15.64 8.87
C GLU A 95 30.78 -14.78 8.63
N ILE A 96 30.60 -13.47 8.42
CA ILE A 96 31.72 -12.53 8.28
C ILE A 96 32.44 -12.36 9.62
N ALA A 97 31.73 -12.38 10.74
CA ALA A 97 32.27 -12.21 12.10
C ALA A 97 33.26 -13.33 12.47
N GLU A 98 33.14 -14.52 11.86
CA GLU A 98 34.17 -15.58 12.04
C GLU A 98 35.57 -15.13 11.61
N TYR A 99 35.67 -14.17 10.67
CA TYR A 99 36.96 -13.70 10.13
C TYR A 99 37.22 -12.22 10.47
N ILE A 100 36.16 -11.45 10.76
CA ILE A 100 36.20 -10.03 11.06
C ILE A 100 35.28 -9.81 12.27
N PRO A 101 35.81 -9.89 13.52
CA PRO A 101 34.99 -9.82 14.74
C PRO A 101 34.12 -8.56 14.84
N GLU A 102 34.56 -7.46 14.27
CA GLU A 102 33.81 -6.19 14.27
C GLU A 102 32.49 -6.27 13.47
N ALA A 103 32.29 -7.27 12.62
CA ALA A 103 31.04 -7.52 11.91
C ALA A 103 29.90 -7.92 12.86
N GLU A 104 30.20 -8.51 14.02
CA GLU A 104 29.20 -8.82 15.06
C GLU A 104 28.57 -7.55 15.62
N GLN A 105 29.38 -6.53 15.88
CA GLN A 105 28.87 -5.24 16.36
C GLN A 105 27.98 -4.57 15.31
N ILE A 106 28.32 -4.67 14.01
CA ILE A 106 27.46 -4.13 12.95
C ILE A 106 26.12 -4.88 12.94
N ALA A 107 26.11 -6.22 13.07
CA ALA A 107 24.88 -6.99 13.13
C ALA A 107 23.96 -6.58 14.30
N GLU A 108 24.54 -6.31 15.49
CA GLU A 108 23.78 -5.83 16.65
C GLU A 108 23.22 -4.41 16.44
N GLU A 109 23.98 -3.53 15.78
CA GLU A 109 23.54 -2.19 15.42
C GLU A 109 22.40 -2.21 14.39
N GLU A 110 22.44 -3.10 13.38
CA GLU A 110 21.35 -3.31 12.41
C GLU A 110 20.05 -3.77 13.09
N GLU A 111 20.13 -4.75 14.01
CA GLU A 111 18.94 -5.20 14.76
C GLU A 111 18.35 -4.07 15.61
N LYS A 112 19.20 -3.20 16.15
CA LYS A 112 18.76 -2.00 16.88
C LYS A 112 18.09 -0.99 15.95
N HIS A 113 18.62 -0.75 14.75
CA HIS A 113 18.02 0.13 13.74
C HIS A 113 16.62 -0.33 13.37
N GLU A 114 16.45 -1.61 13.08
CA GLU A 114 15.14 -2.19 12.77
C GLU A 114 14.14 -1.93 13.89
N ASN A 115 14.53 -2.19 15.15
CA ASN A 115 13.68 -1.94 16.31
C ASN A 115 13.36 -0.46 16.52
N GLU A 116 14.29 0.46 16.29
CA GLU A 116 14.06 1.89 16.38
C GLU A 116 13.12 2.37 15.29
N LEU A 117 13.28 1.89 14.05
CA LEU A 117 12.41 2.19 12.93
C LEU A 117 10.97 1.70 13.16
N ILE A 118 10.79 0.48 13.70
CA ILE A 118 9.47 -0.05 14.03
C ILE A 118 8.75 0.81 15.08
N ASN A 119 9.48 1.29 16.09
CA ASN A 119 8.89 2.01 17.22
C ASN A 119 8.67 3.52 16.96
N LEU A 120 9.31 4.11 15.96
CA LEU A 120 9.37 5.56 15.76
C LEU A 120 8.57 6.09 14.57
N LEU A 121 8.12 5.21 13.68
CA LEU A 121 7.45 5.63 12.45
C LEU A 121 5.97 5.97 12.70
N ASP A 122 5.73 7.14 13.30
CA ASP A 122 4.39 7.75 13.37
C ASP A 122 4.14 8.58 12.10
N GLU A 123 3.63 7.93 11.07
CA GLU A 123 3.19 8.60 9.84
C GLU A 123 1.68 8.85 9.91
N GLU A 124 1.25 10.09 9.72
CA GLU A 124 -0.17 10.50 9.81
C GLU A 124 -1.07 9.60 8.95
N ARG A 125 -0.62 9.19 7.77
CA ARG A 125 -1.38 8.29 6.88
C ARG A 125 -1.67 6.93 7.51
N LEU A 126 -0.76 6.41 8.33
CA LEU A 126 -0.94 5.12 9.01
C LEU A 126 -1.97 5.20 10.14
N ASN A 127 -2.13 6.37 10.74
CA ASN A 127 -3.15 6.62 11.76
C ASN A 127 -4.57 6.57 11.18
N TYR A 128 -4.73 6.92 9.89
CA TYR A 128 -6.01 6.84 9.16
C TYR A 128 -6.13 5.61 8.26
N MET A 129 -5.21 4.65 8.37
CA MET A 129 -5.24 3.44 7.54
C MET A 129 -6.54 2.65 7.72
N GLY A 130 -7.10 2.60 8.92
CA GLY A 130 -8.40 1.95 9.18
C GLY A 130 -9.51 2.56 8.33
N SER A 131 -9.58 3.88 8.29
CA SER A 131 -10.57 4.64 7.51
C SER A 131 -10.39 4.44 5.99
N ILE A 132 -9.13 4.39 5.51
CA ILE A 132 -8.83 4.10 4.10
C ILE A 132 -9.24 2.66 3.76
N VAL A 133 -8.91 1.68 4.63
CA VAL A 133 -9.31 0.27 4.47
C VAL A 133 -10.83 0.15 4.39
N LEU A 134 -11.55 0.83 5.29
CA LEU A 134 -13.00 0.80 5.35
C LEU A 134 -13.61 1.29 4.03
N GLY A 135 -13.25 2.50 3.57
CA GLY A 135 -13.80 3.07 2.35
C GLY A 135 -13.46 2.27 1.10
N LEU A 136 -12.23 1.78 0.98
CA LEU A 136 -11.80 1.00 -0.17
C LEU A 136 -12.46 -0.38 -0.22
N ASN A 137 -12.52 -1.09 0.92
CA ASN A 137 -13.12 -2.42 0.97
C ASN A 137 -14.62 -2.39 0.68
N ASP A 138 -15.33 -1.41 1.22
CA ASP A 138 -16.76 -1.24 1.00
C ASP A 138 -17.04 -0.92 -0.48
N ALA A 139 -16.31 0.02 -1.07
CA ALA A 139 -16.41 0.34 -2.48
C ALA A 139 -16.12 -0.87 -3.40
N LEU A 140 -15.10 -1.68 -3.06
CA LEU A 140 -14.76 -2.88 -3.84
C LEU A 140 -15.87 -3.93 -3.78
N VAL A 141 -16.47 -4.15 -2.64
CA VAL A 141 -17.50 -5.19 -2.45
C VAL A 141 -18.83 -4.70 -3.02
N GLU A 142 -19.29 -3.52 -2.63
CA GLU A 142 -20.58 -2.97 -3.05
C GLU A 142 -20.63 -2.68 -4.55
N LEU A 143 -19.64 -1.92 -5.06
CA LEU A 143 -19.68 -1.48 -6.44
C LEU A 143 -19.37 -2.61 -7.43
N THR A 144 -18.45 -3.53 -7.09
CA THR A 144 -18.21 -4.70 -7.95
C THR A 144 -19.48 -5.55 -8.07
N GLY A 145 -20.20 -5.74 -6.96
CA GLY A 145 -21.50 -6.42 -6.96
C GLY A 145 -22.55 -5.69 -7.77
N SER A 146 -22.74 -4.39 -7.51
CA SER A 146 -23.72 -3.56 -8.22
C SER A 146 -23.45 -3.52 -9.73
N LEU A 147 -22.21 -3.28 -10.16
CA LEU A 147 -21.84 -3.24 -11.57
C LEU A 147 -22.03 -4.60 -12.25
N ALA A 148 -21.76 -5.71 -11.56
CA ALA A 148 -22.04 -7.05 -12.08
C ALA A 148 -23.54 -7.26 -12.29
N GLY A 149 -24.38 -6.95 -11.31
CA GLY A 149 -25.83 -7.04 -11.42
C GLY A 149 -26.39 -6.15 -12.52
N LEU A 150 -26.02 -4.87 -12.55
CA LEU A 150 -26.44 -3.90 -13.55
C LEU A 150 -26.00 -4.28 -14.97
N SER A 151 -24.83 -4.90 -15.13
CA SER A 151 -24.33 -5.33 -16.44
C SER A 151 -25.29 -6.33 -17.11
N PHE A 152 -25.86 -7.24 -16.34
CA PHE A 152 -26.82 -8.21 -16.87
C PHE A 152 -28.25 -7.69 -16.93
N ALA A 153 -28.63 -6.80 -16.00
CA ALA A 153 -29.94 -6.19 -16.02
C ALA A 153 -30.11 -5.19 -17.19
N LEU A 154 -29.15 -4.31 -17.41
CA LEU A 154 -29.28 -3.18 -18.34
C LEU A 154 -28.60 -3.37 -19.70
N GLN A 155 -27.48 -4.07 -19.76
CA GLN A 155 -26.68 -4.35 -20.98
C GLN A 155 -26.24 -3.11 -21.79
N LYS A 156 -26.41 -1.90 -21.28
CA LYS A 156 -25.99 -0.62 -21.90
C LYS A 156 -24.90 0.03 -21.07
N THR A 157 -23.67 -0.02 -21.56
CA THR A 157 -22.47 0.39 -20.80
C THR A 157 -22.56 1.81 -20.27
N ARG A 158 -23.02 2.77 -21.08
CA ARG A 158 -23.17 4.16 -20.66
C ARG A 158 -24.18 4.34 -19.53
N LEU A 159 -25.27 3.57 -19.56
CA LEU A 159 -26.30 3.63 -18.50
C LEU A 159 -25.75 2.99 -17.22
N ILE A 160 -25.04 1.87 -17.32
CA ILE A 160 -24.38 1.21 -16.20
C ILE A 160 -23.35 2.16 -15.57
N ALA A 161 -22.54 2.84 -16.39
CA ALA A 161 -21.58 3.83 -15.93
C ALA A 161 -22.27 4.99 -15.18
N ALA A 162 -23.34 5.55 -15.74
CA ALA A 162 -24.08 6.64 -15.10
C ALA A 162 -24.67 6.23 -13.74
N VAL A 163 -25.32 5.07 -13.67
CA VAL A 163 -25.85 4.53 -12.42
C VAL A 163 -24.74 4.25 -11.43
N GLY A 164 -23.64 3.61 -11.88
CA GLY A 164 -22.47 3.30 -11.04
C GLY A 164 -21.83 4.55 -10.43
N ILE A 165 -21.70 5.64 -11.21
CA ILE A 165 -21.17 6.91 -10.67
C ILE A 165 -22.14 7.52 -9.66
N ILE A 166 -23.45 7.61 -9.98
CA ILE A 166 -24.45 8.22 -9.09
C ILE A 166 -24.50 7.46 -7.76
N THR A 167 -24.62 6.14 -7.81
CA THR A 167 -24.68 5.31 -6.61
C THR A 167 -23.36 5.33 -5.85
N GLY A 168 -22.22 5.24 -6.55
CA GLY A 168 -20.89 5.27 -5.96
C GLY A 168 -20.56 6.60 -5.25
N ILE A 169 -20.94 7.75 -5.84
CA ILE A 169 -20.79 9.06 -5.16
C ILE A 169 -21.71 9.15 -3.94
N ALA A 170 -22.97 8.73 -4.05
CA ALA A 170 -23.89 8.73 -2.92
C ALA A 170 -23.39 7.84 -1.77
N ALA A 171 -22.91 6.63 -2.09
CA ALA A 171 -22.33 5.70 -1.12
C ALA A 171 -21.06 6.27 -0.47
N SER A 172 -20.18 6.90 -1.24
CA SER A 172 -18.98 7.58 -0.71
C SER A 172 -19.31 8.67 0.32
N LEU A 173 -20.31 9.51 0.02
CA LEU A 173 -20.75 10.55 0.94
C LEU A 173 -21.40 9.96 2.19
N SER A 174 -22.21 8.91 2.05
CA SER A 174 -22.83 8.18 3.15
C SER A 174 -21.78 7.54 4.05
N MET A 175 -20.80 6.83 3.46
CA MET A 175 -19.72 6.19 4.20
C MET A 175 -18.83 7.22 4.91
N GLY A 176 -18.49 8.31 4.24
CA GLY A 176 -17.74 9.42 4.85
C GLY A 176 -18.49 10.04 6.04
N ALA A 177 -19.81 10.25 5.91
CA ALA A 177 -20.63 10.75 7.01
C ALA A 177 -20.72 9.76 8.18
N SER A 178 -20.88 8.46 7.89
CA SER A 178 -20.90 7.39 8.89
C SER A 178 -19.59 7.32 9.66
N GLU A 179 -18.45 7.38 8.97
CA GLU A 179 -17.11 7.39 9.58
C GLU A 179 -16.91 8.63 10.47
N TYR A 180 -17.38 9.81 10.02
CA TYR A 180 -17.35 11.02 10.84
C TYR A 180 -18.11 10.84 12.15
N LEU A 181 -19.33 10.33 12.08
CA LEU A 181 -20.19 10.14 13.25
C LEU A 181 -19.63 9.05 14.19
N SER A 182 -19.12 7.96 13.65
CA SER A 182 -18.49 6.87 14.40
C SER A 182 -17.27 7.35 15.18
N THR A 183 -16.31 7.98 14.48
CA THR A 183 -15.08 8.52 15.12
C THR A 183 -15.40 9.58 16.17
N LYS A 184 -16.42 10.41 15.94
CA LYS A 184 -16.87 11.40 16.90
C LYS A 184 -17.52 10.77 18.12
N ALA A 185 -18.31 9.70 17.95
CA ALA A 185 -18.93 8.96 19.05
C ALA A 185 -17.90 8.24 19.94
N GLU A 186 -16.76 7.87 19.38
CA GLU A 186 -15.61 7.31 20.13
C GLU A 186 -14.82 8.37 20.92
N GLY A 187 -15.24 9.64 20.88
CA GLY A 187 -14.60 10.75 21.59
C GLY A 187 -13.45 11.41 20.83
N ASN A 188 -13.16 11.00 19.59
CA ASN A 188 -12.06 11.50 18.77
C ASN A 188 -12.49 12.61 17.80
N THR A 189 -13.11 13.68 18.31
CA THR A 189 -13.68 14.75 17.50
C THR A 189 -12.67 15.41 16.56
N GLU A 190 -11.41 15.58 17.00
CA GLU A 190 -10.34 16.18 16.18
C GLU A 190 -9.95 15.32 14.97
N LYS A 191 -10.04 14.01 15.12
CA LYS A 191 -9.71 13.06 14.03
C LYS A 191 -10.89 12.78 13.10
N ALA A 192 -12.13 13.03 13.54
CA ALA A 192 -13.34 12.64 12.84
C ALA A 192 -13.42 13.18 11.39
N LEU A 193 -13.07 14.46 11.18
CA LEU A 193 -13.09 15.05 9.83
C LEU A 193 -12.03 14.41 8.92
N LYS A 194 -10.84 14.17 9.43
CA LYS A 194 -9.77 13.54 8.64
C LYS A 194 -10.11 12.09 8.30
N SER A 195 -10.60 11.30 9.27
CA SER A 195 -11.05 9.92 9.04
C SER A 195 -12.10 9.87 7.94
N SER A 196 -13.15 10.73 8.03
CA SER A 196 -14.19 10.86 7.02
C SER A 196 -13.67 11.19 5.63
N LEU A 197 -12.72 12.13 5.52
CA LEU A 197 -12.12 12.52 4.25
C LEU A 197 -11.29 11.38 3.65
N TYR A 198 -10.51 10.66 4.46
CA TYR A 198 -9.75 9.50 3.99
C TYR A 198 -10.67 8.37 3.50
N THR A 199 -11.75 8.07 4.24
CA THR A 199 -12.75 7.06 3.85
C THR A 199 -13.43 7.45 2.54
N GLY A 200 -13.97 8.66 2.46
CA GLY A 200 -14.68 9.15 1.27
C GLY A 200 -13.77 9.24 0.04
N ALA A 201 -12.55 9.75 0.20
CA ALA A 201 -11.59 9.83 -0.90
C ALA A 201 -11.19 8.44 -1.43
N ALA A 202 -10.91 7.49 -0.54
CA ALA A 202 -10.59 6.11 -0.93
C ALA A 202 -11.76 5.47 -1.69
N TYR A 203 -12.98 5.69 -1.20
CA TYR A 203 -14.19 5.22 -1.87
C TYR A 203 -14.34 5.81 -3.28
N ILE A 204 -14.30 7.16 -3.41
CA ILE A 204 -14.45 7.83 -4.72
C ILE A 204 -13.40 7.37 -5.73
N ILE A 205 -12.14 7.27 -5.33
CA ILE A 205 -11.07 6.81 -6.22
C ILE A 205 -11.38 5.39 -6.71
N THR A 206 -11.82 4.51 -5.83
CA THR A 206 -12.19 3.12 -6.17
C THR A 206 -13.38 3.10 -7.15
N VAL A 207 -14.42 3.91 -6.89
CA VAL A 207 -15.57 4.06 -7.79
C VAL A 207 -15.14 4.45 -9.20
N LEU A 208 -14.31 5.49 -9.31
CA LEU A 208 -13.84 5.98 -10.61
C LEU A 208 -13.05 4.90 -11.37
N LEU A 209 -12.18 4.16 -10.68
CA LEU A 209 -11.39 3.10 -11.30
C LEU A 209 -12.27 1.92 -11.76
N LEU A 210 -13.28 1.52 -10.97
CA LEU A 210 -14.16 0.40 -11.32
C LEU A 210 -15.18 0.74 -12.40
N VAL A 211 -15.62 1.99 -12.49
CA VAL A 211 -16.58 2.44 -13.51
C VAL A 211 -15.91 2.78 -14.84
N LEU A 212 -14.63 3.15 -14.82
CA LEU A 212 -13.88 3.57 -16.01
C LEU A 212 -14.00 2.60 -17.21
N PRO A 213 -13.94 1.26 -17.06
CA PRO A 213 -14.10 0.32 -18.18
C PRO A 213 -15.41 0.48 -18.95
N TYR A 214 -16.50 0.89 -18.29
CA TYR A 214 -17.79 1.09 -18.93
C TYR A 214 -17.88 2.35 -19.81
N PHE A 215 -16.91 3.25 -19.70
CA PHE A 215 -16.74 4.38 -20.63
C PHE A 215 -15.86 4.01 -21.84
N ILE A 216 -14.98 3.02 -21.65
CA ILE A 216 -13.99 2.63 -22.67
C ILE A 216 -14.57 1.57 -23.62
N PHE A 217 -15.34 0.59 -23.09
CA PHE A 217 -15.85 -0.53 -23.86
C PHE A 217 -17.34 -0.36 -24.15
N ASP A 218 -17.73 -0.57 -25.42
CA ASP A 218 -19.15 -0.59 -25.81
C ASP A 218 -19.84 -1.89 -25.41
N ASN A 219 -19.09 -2.99 -25.28
CA ASN A 219 -19.62 -4.29 -24.86
C ASN A 219 -19.58 -4.40 -23.33
N TYR A 220 -20.75 -4.58 -22.71
CA TYR A 220 -20.91 -4.68 -21.27
C TYR A 220 -20.14 -5.85 -20.64
N PHE A 221 -19.97 -6.96 -21.37
CA PHE A 221 -19.25 -8.13 -20.87
C PHE A 221 -17.76 -7.85 -20.76
N PHE A 222 -17.14 -7.23 -21.77
CA PHE A 222 -15.74 -6.81 -21.71
C PHE A 222 -15.52 -5.73 -20.67
N ALA A 223 -16.46 -4.78 -20.52
CA ALA A 223 -16.41 -3.78 -19.46
C ALA A 223 -16.42 -4.45 -18.09
N LEU A 224 -17.36 -5.39 -17.84
CA LEU A 224 -17.44 -6.12 -16.57
C LEU A 224 -16.16 -6.93 -16.28
N MET A 225 -15.68 -7.71 -17.25
CA MET A 225 -14.46 -8.50 -17.07
C MET A 225 -13.28 -7.62 -16.70
N THR A 226 -13.12 -6.47 -17.38
CA THR A 226 -12.06 -5.51 -17.06
C THR A 226 -12.26 -4.91 -15.66
N THR A 227 -13.47 -4.56 -15.27
CA THR A 227 -13.80 -4.07 -13.93
C THR A 227 -13.42 -5.09 -12.85
N LEU A 228 -13.74 -6.37 -13.04
CA LEU A 228 -13.37 -7.43 -12.10
C LEU A 228 -11.84 -7.59 -11.97
N ILE A 229 -11.12 -7.52 -13.10
CA ILE A 229 -9.65 -7.57 -13.11
C ILE A 229 -9.07 -6.34 -12.38
N VAL A 230 -9.58 -5.14 -12.66
CA VAL A 230 -9.18 -3.91 -11.97
C VAL A 230 -9.47 -4.01 -10.47
N GLY A 231 -10.63 -4.52 -10.08
CA GLY A 231 -10.98 -4.75 -8.68
C GLY A 231 -9.99 -5.67 -7.97
N VAL A 232 -9.67 -6.83 -8.56
CA VAL A 232 -8.67 -7.75 -8.01
C VAL A 232 -7.28 -7.11 -7.94
N LEU A 233 -6.90 -6.31 -8.94
CA LEU A 233 -5.64 -5.58 -8.92
C LEU A 233 -5.57 -4.54 -7.79
N ILE A 234 -6.67 -3.80 -7.57
CA ILE A 234 -6.76 -2.84 -6.44
C ILE A 234 -6.65 -3.61 -5.11
N ILE A 235 -7.36 -4.73 -4.95
CA ILE A 235 -7.28 -5.58 -3.75
C ILE A 235 -5.83 -6.04 -3.53
N PHE A 236 -5.14 -6.49 -4.60
CA PHE A 236 -3.75 -6.92 -4.52
C PHE A 236 -2.82 -5.80 -4.06
N LEU A 237 -2.82 -4.68 -4.78
CA LEU A 237 -1.91 -3.55 -4.51
C LEU A 237 -2.14 -2.97 -3.12
N PHE A 238 -3.40 -2.82 -2.72
CA PHE A 238 -3.75 -2.25 -1.44
C PHE A 238 -3.41 -3.20 -0.27
N ASN A 239 -3.75 -4.48 -0.36
CA ASN A 239 -3.39 -5.43 0.69
C ASN A 239 -1.87 -5.64 0.77
N TYR A 240 -1.14 -5.56 -0.35
CA TYR A 240 0.31 -5.58 -0.36
C TYR A 240 0.88 -4.38 0.41
N TYR A 241 0.36 -3.16 0.12
CA TYR A 241 0.74 -1.96 0.84
C TYR A 241 0.46 -2.06 2.35
N VAL A 242 -0.75 -2.45 2.74
CA VAL A 242 -1.13 -2.58 4.17
C VAL A 242 -0.32 -3.66 4.87
N SER A 243 -0.04 -4.77 4.19
CA SER A 243 0.71 -5.88 4.75
C SER A 243 2.16 -5.50 5.07
N ILE A 244 2.79 -4.69 4.24
CA ILE A 244 4.13 -4.16 4.51
C ILE A 244 4.07 -3.07 5.58
N ALA A 245 3.17 -2.10 5.44
CA ALA A 245 3.11 -0.96 6.36
C ALA A 245 2.75 -1.35 7.80
N LYS A 246 1.98 -2.43 8.00
CA LYS A 246 1.48 -2.89 9.30
C LYS A 246 1.90 -4.31 9.70
N ASP A 247 2.84 -4.91 9.00
CA ASP A 247 3.36 -6.28 9.23
C ASP A 247 2.25 -7.34 9.35
N LEU A 248 1.28 -7.27 8.41
CA LEU A 248 0.12 -8.15 8.38
C LEU A 248 0.27 -9.26 7.32
N PRO A 249 -0.38 -10.43 7.49
CA PRO A 249 -0.28 -11.54 6.56
C PRO A 249 -0.97 -11.23 5.22
N PHE A 250 -0.19 -10.93 4.19
CA PHE A 250 -0.68 -10.55 2.85
C PHE A 250 -1.62 -11.59 2.23
N ARG A 251 -1.19 -12.87 2.16
CA ARG A 251 -1.95 -13.93 1.46
C ARG A 251 -3.37 -14.11 2.02
N LYS A 252 -3.48 -14.12 3.35
CA LYS A 252 -4.76 -14.30 4.02
C LYS A 252 -5.71 -13.14 3.69
N ARG A 253 -5.26 -11.91 3.86
CA ARG A 253 -6.06 -10.71 3.60
C ARG A 253 -6.46 -10.56 2.13
N PHE A 254 -5.53 -10.82 1.22
CA PHE A 254 -5.79 -10.77 -0.22
C PHE A 254 -6.85 -11.79 -0.64
N LEU A 255 -6.74 -13.05 -0.18
CA LEU A 255 -7.70 -14.08 -0.50
C LEU A 255 -9.08 -13.80 0.10
N GLU A 256 -9.16 -13.40 1.38
CA GLU A 256 -10.41 -13.04 2.05
C GLU A 256 -11.16 -11.96 1.27
N MET A 257 -10.48 -10.85 0.93
CA MET A 257 -11.09 -9.75 0.18
C MET A 257 -11.50 -10.14 -1.24
N THR A 258 -10.65 -10.91 -1.93
CA THR A 258 -10.94 -11.35 -3.29
C THR A 258 -12.15 -12.30 -3.32
N PHE A 259 -12.22 -13.26 -2.41
CA PHE A 259 -13.37 -14.16 -2.32
C PHE A 259 -14.67 -13.45 -1.94
N LEU A 260 -14.61 -12.48 -1.01
CA LEU A 260 -15.78 -11.68 -0.64
C LEU A 260 -16.26 -10.85 -1.83
N SER A 261 -15.38 -10.09 -2.49
CA SER A 261 -15.75 -9.21 -3.60
C SER A 261 -16.28 -10.00 -4.79
N LEU A 262 -15.58 -11.06 -5.23
CA LEU A 262 -16.03 -11.88 -6.36
C LEU A 262 -17.26 -12.73 -6.03
N GLY A 263 -17.40 -13.20 -4.78
CA GLY A 263 -18.58 -13.92 -4.32
C GLY A 263 -19.84 -13.06 -4.37
N ILE A 264 -19.76 -11.81 -3.90
CA ILE A 264 -20.86 -10.85 -3.96
C ILE A 264 -21.15 -10.46 -5.42
N ALA A 265 -20.11 -10.26 -6.25
CA ALA A 265 -20.30 -10.02 -7.68
C ALA A 265 -21.04 -11.17 -8.38
N ALA A 266 -20.69 -12.42 -8.09
CA ALA A 266 -21.36 -13.61 -8.63
C ALA A 266 -22.82 -13.69 -8.16
N LEU A 267 -23.10 -13.41 -6.90
CA LEU A 267 -24.48 -13.37 -6.38
C LEU A 267 -25.29 -12.28 -7.07
N SER A 268 -24.76 -11.07 -7.15
CA SER A 268 -25.41 -9.93 -7.80
C SER A 268 -25.63 -10.14 -9.29
N PHE A 269 -24.72 -10.85 -9.95
CA PHE A 269 -24.87 -11.30 -11.32
C PHE A 269 -26.12 -12.17 -11.49
N VAL A 270 -26.31 -13.18 -10.63
CA VAL A 270 -27.52 -14.05 -10.66
C VAL A 270 -28.80 -13.23 -10.41
N ILE A 271 -28.76 -12.29 -9.45
CA ILE A 271 -29.88 -11.39 -9.19
C ILE A 271 -30.19 -10.54 -10.44
N GLY A 272 -29.19 -10.02 -11.13
CA GLY A 272 -29.35 -9.24 -12.35
C GLY A 272 -30.05 -10.04 -13.47
N ILE A 273 -29.69 -11.34 -13.66
CA ILE A 273 -30.39 -12.23 -14.61
C ILE A 273 -31.85 -12.41 -14.18
N VAL A 274 -32.11 -12.71 -12.92
CA VAL A 274 -33.48 -12.92 -12.41
C VAL A 274 -34.33 -11.67 -12.65
N ILE A 275 -33.83 -10.48 -12.31
CA ILE A 275 -34.53 -9.22 -12.55
C ILE A 275 -34.87 -9.04 -14.02
N ARG A 276 -33.91 -9.29 -14.92
CA ARG A 276 -34.14 -9.15 -16.35
C ARG A 276 -35.22 -10.11 -16.86
N VAL A 277 -35.19 -11.38 -16.46
CA VAL A 277 -36.16 -12.39 -16.87
C VAL A 277 -37.54 -12.08 -16.30
N THR A 278 -37.65 -11.65 -15.06
CA THR A 278 -38.94 -11.40 -14.38
C THR A 278 -39.62 -10.10 -14.80
N LEU A 279 -38.84 -9.04 -15.03
CA LEU A 279 -39.38 -7.73 -15.39
C LEU A 279 -39.55 -7.54 -16.91
N GLY A 280 -39.17 -8.52 -17.73
CA GLY A 280 -39.28 -8.45 -19.19
C GLY A 280 -38.52 -7.26 -19.78
N ALA A 281 -37.45 -6.89 -19.15
CA ALA A 281 -36.71 -5.67 -19.49
C ALA A 281 -35.94 -5.86 -20.82
N ASP A 282 -36.60 -5.72 -21.93
CA ASP A 282 -36.01 -5.28 -23.19
C ASP A 282 -35.80 -3.74 -23.11
N ILE A 283 -34.92 -3.31 -22.17
CA ILE A 283 -34.56 -1.93 -21.97
C ILE A 283 -33.40 -1.52 -22.87
#